data_a544fc7e66ae305ae5cc0b26ec7ab627
#
_entry.id   a544fc7e66ae305ae5cc0b26ec7ab627
#
_cell.length_a   1.000
_cell.length_b   1.000
_cell.length_c   1.000
_cell.angle_alpha   90.00
_cell.angle_beta   90.00
_cell.angle_gamma   90.00
#
_symmetry.space_group_name_H-M   'P 1'
#
loop_
_entity.id
_entity.type
_entity.pdbx_description
1 polymer ?
#
loop_
_entity_poly.entity_id
_entity_poly.type
_entity_poly.pdbx_seq_one_letter_code
_entity_poly.pdbx_strand_id
1 'polypeptide(L)'
;MRKFLIVSSLALALIGTTSVAEAVPQKRNVVYTMSYDYDFGNESDITGCLTRASAALANNGLGNQISTKMNEEKQSGIVYGWNRNGTETAEIACNRSKKKSFIAYADFSDDADLIWKNW
;
A
#
# COMPACT_ATOMS: atom_id res chain seq x y z
N MET A 1 -8.77 23.79 11.85
CA MET A 1 -9.27 23.82 11.48
C MET A 1 -9.22 24.21 11.80
N ARG A 2 -9.00 24.09 12.38
CA ARG A 2 -9.58 24.24 12.50
C ARG A 2 -9.27 24.69 13.13
N LYS A 3 -9.26 24.94 13.72
CA LYS A 3 -9.71 25.21 14.08
C LYS A 3 -9.57 25.32 14.74
N PHE A 4 -9.70 25.73 15.86
CA PHE A 4 -10.34 25.64 16.15
C PHE A 4 -10.26 25.92 16.73
N LEU A 5 -10.14 26.31 17.01
CA LEU A 5 -10.95 26.50 17.17
C LEU A 5 -11.00 26.63 17.79
N ILE A 6 -11.03 26.85 18.22
CA ILE A 6 -11.79 26.94 18.38
C ILE A 6 -11.85 27.03 18.98
N VAL A 7 -11.90 27.26 19.63
CA VAL A 7 -12.61 27.27 19.63
C VAL A 7 -12.75 27.33 20.20
N SER A 8 -12.79 27.78 20.90
CA SER A 8 -13.51 27.79 20.88
C SER A 8 -13.70 27.73 21.42
N SER A 9 -13.80 27.99 22.01
CA SER A 9 -14.63 27.90 21.95
C SER A 9 -14.80 27.65 22.50
N LEU A 10 -14.89 27.56 22.95
CA LEU A 10 -15.66 27.35 22.87
C LEU A 10 -15.79 27.10 23.47
N ALA A 11 -15.81 27.53 23.91
CA ALA A 11 -16.57 27.34 23.72
C ALA A 11 -16.79 27.03 24.09
N LEU A 12 -16.92 26.95 24.68
CA LEU A 12 -17.65 26.67 24.33
C LEU A 12 -17.84 26.31 24.72
N ALA A 13 -17.78 26.86 25.13
CA ALA A 13 -18.52 26.65 24.73
C ALA A 13 -18.66 26.33 24.92
N LEU A 14 -18.89 26.33 25.73
CA LEU A 14 -19.56 26.05 25.17
C LEU A 14 -19.76 25.77 25.17
N ILE A 15 -19.55 26.07 25.40
CA ILE A 15 -20.20 25.89 24.70
C ILE A 15 -20.39 25.72 24.37
N GLY A 16 -20.31 25.84 24.81
CA GLY A 16 -20.75 25.65 23.82
C GLY A 16 -20.61 25.21 23.46
N THR A 17 -20.76 25.14 23.84
CA THR A 17 -20.89 24.56 23.00
C THR A 17 -20.45 23.97 22.62
N THR A 18 -20.36 23.59 23.15
CA THR A 18 -19.98 22.88 22.49
C THR A 18 -20.12 22.29 21.81
N SER A 19 -20.25 22.47 21.71
CA SER A 19 -20.40 21.76 20.73
C SER A 19 -19.69 20.84 20.45
N VAL A 20 -19.91 20.00 20.62
CA VAL A 20 -19.16 19.05 20.08
C VAL A 20 -19.28 19.08 18.64
N ALA A 21 -18.24 19.36 18.03
CA ALA A 21 -18.23 19.14 16.65
C ALA A 21 -18.50 17.69 16.42
N GLU A 22 -19.53 17.44 15.71
CA GLU A 22 -19.84 16.12 15.31
C GLU A 22 -18.69 15.57 14.47
N ALA A 23 -18.17 14.44 14.85
CA ALA A 23 -17.10 13.85 14.10
C ALA A 23 -17.59 13.49 12.70
N VAL A 24 -16.95 14.03 11.69
CA VAL A 24 -17.17 13.61 10.33
C VAL A 24 -16.44 12.28 10.14
N PRO A 25 -17.12 11.24 9.62
CA PRO A 25 -16.42 9.99 9.37
C PRO A 25 -15.22 10.21 8.48
N GLN A 26 -14.08 9.73 8.92
CA GLN A 26 -12.84 9.84 8.17
C GLN A 26 -12.76 8.67 7.20
N LYS A 27 -12.31 8.96 5.98
CA LYS A 27 -11.95 7.92 5.05
C LYS A 27 -10.78 7.15 5.62
N ARG A 28 -10.90 5.84 5.68
CA ARG A 28 -9.84 4.99 6.19
C ARG A 28 -8.97 4.56 5.02
N ASN A 29 -7.68 4.67 5.23
CA ASN A 29 -6.70 4.14 4.31
C ASN A 29 -5.93 3.05 5.05
N VAL A 30 -5.76 1.92 4.40
CA VAL A 30 -4.96 0.84 4.96
C VAL A 30 -3.67 0.76 4.18
N VAL A 31 -2.56 0.83 4.89
CA VAL A 31 -1.24 0.74 4.28
C VAL A 31 -0.40 -0.19 5.14
N TYR A 32 0.28 -1.14 4.52
CA TYR A 32 1.27 -1.94 5.24
C TYR A 32 2.43 -2.28 4.33
N THR A 33 3.55 -2.63 4.95
CA THR A 33 4.73 -3.12 4.24
C THR A 33 5.18 -4.42 4.87
N MET A 34 5.79 -5.26 4.07
CA MET A 34 6.33 -6.55 4.51
C MET A 34 7.62 -6.83 3.76
N SER A 35 8.46 -7.67 4.35
CA SER A 35 9.63 -8.16 3.64
C SER A 35 9.75 -9.66 3.83
N TYR A 36 10.27 -10.32 2.82
CA TYR A 36 10.48 -11.76 2.81
C TYR A 36 11.89 -12.06 2.36
N ASP A 37 12.46 -13.10 2.91
CA ASP A 37 13.67 -13.69 2.34
C ASP A 37 13.28 -14.35 1.01
N TYR A 38 14.09 -14.15 0.00
CA TYR A 38 13.86 -14.72 -1.31
C TYR A 38 15.09 -15.51 -1.74
N ASP A 39 14.89 -16.77 -2.06
CA ASP A 39 15.96 -17.64 -2.52
C ASP A 39 16.05 -17.53 -4.04
N PHE A 40 17.08 -16.84 -4.52
CA PHE A 40 17.31 -16.73 -5.97
C PHE A 40 17.94 -18.00 -6.57
N GLY A 41 18.42 -18.89 -5.72
CA GLY A 41 19.02 -20.13 -6.22
C GLY A 41 20.09 -19.86 -7.26
N ASN A 42 19.92 -20.44 -8.44
CA ASN A 42 20.86 -20.27 -9.56
C ASN A 42 20.45 -19.15 -10.51
N GLU A 43 19.42 -18.37 -10.17
CA GLU A 43 19.00 -17.26 -11.02
C GLU A 43 20.05 -16.15 -11.00
N SER A 44 20.42 -15.67 -12.18
CA SER A 44 21.46 -14.65 -12.30
C SER A 44 20.89 -13.24 -12.14
N ASP A 45 19.57 -13.08 -12.23
CA ASP A 45 18.92 -11.77 -12.14
C ASP A 45 17.55 -11.91 -11.47
N ILE A 46 16.78 -10.80 -11.41
CA ILE A 46 15.51 -10.75 -10.72
C ILE A 46 14.31 -11.07 -11.63
N THR A 47 14.51 -11.47 -12.86
CA THR A 47 13.41 -11.70 -13.80
C THR A 47 12.40 -12.71 -13.23
N GLY A 48 12.89 -13.83 -12.70
CA GLY A 48 12.01 -14.84 -12.10
C GLY A 48 11.26 -14.30 -10.89
N CYS A 49 11.93 -13.54 -10.04
CA CYS A 49 11.31 -12.93 -8.87
C CYS A 49 10.18 -11.99 -9.28
N LEU A 50 10.42 -11.12 -10.27
CA LEU A 50 9.39 -10.19 -10.74
C LEU A 50 8.24 -10.91 -11.44
N THR A 51 8.51 -12.01 -12.12
CA THR A 51 7.46 -12.83 -12.72
C THR A 51 6.53 -13.42 -11.65
N ARG A 52 7.11 -13.95 -10.58
CA ARG A 52 6.31 -14.49 -9.48
C ARG A 52 5.56 -13.37 -8.76
N ALA A 53 6.18 -12.19 -8.64
CA ALA A 53 5.53 -11.03 -8.05
C ALA A 53 4.33 -10.59 -8.88
N SER A 54 4.44 -10.57 -10.20
CA SER A 54 3.32 -10.26 -11.07
C SER A 54 2.17 -11.25 -10.87
N ALA A 55 2.49 -12.53 -10.76
CA ALA A 55 1.48 -13.55 -10.51
C ALA A 55 0.81 -13.35 -9.15
N ALA A 56 1.58 -12.99 -8.13
CA ALA A 56 1.04 -12.72 -6.80
C ALA A 56 0.08 -11.53 -6.83
N LEU A 57 0.43 -10.46 -7.55
CA LEU A 57 -0.46 -9.33 -7.73
C LEU A 57 -1.77 -9.76 -8.39
N ALA A 58 -1.69 -10.51 -9.47
CA ALA A 58 -2.88 -10.98 -10.18
C ALA A 58 -3.75 -11.86 -9.31
N ASN A 59 -3.13 -12.76 -8.55
CA ASN A 59 -3.85 -13.69 -7.66
C ASN A 59 -4.55 -12.96 -6.51
N ASN A 60 -4.11 -11.75 -6.19
CA ASN A 60 -4.70 -10.95 -5.13
C ASN A 60 -5.62 -9.84 -5.67
N GLY A 61 -6.02 -9.94 -6.93
CA GLY A 61 -6.94 -8.99 -7.55
C GLY A 61 -6.30 -7.67 -7.94
N LEU A 62 -4.97 -7.61 -8.01
CA LEU A 62 -4.22 -6.39 -8.30
C LEU A 62 -3.50 -6.49 -9.65
N GLY A 63 -4.03 -7.32 -10.55
CA GLY A 63 -3.42 -7.56 -11.85
C GLY A 63 -3.78 -6.53 -12.92
N ASN A 64 -4.42 -5.43 -12.54
CA ASN A 64 -4.83 -4.42 -13.50
C ASN A 64 -3.70 -3.40 -13.65
N GLN A 65 -3.37 -3.07 -14.90
CA GLN A 65 -2.32 -2.09 -15.23
C GLN A 65 -0.98 -2.43 -14.56
N ILE A 66 -0.58 -3.69 -14.66
CA ILE A 66 0.72 -4.12 -14.12
C ILE A 66 1.84 -3.42 -14.88
N SER A 67 2.78 -2.88 -14.12
CA SER A 67 3.96 -2.22 -14.66
C SER A 67 5.20 -2.72 -13.95
N THR A 68 6.27 -2.88 -14.69
CA THR A 68 7.53 -3.43 -14.19
C THR A 68 8.66 -2.46 -14.51
N LYS A 69 9.53 -2.24 -13.54
CA LYS A 69 10.75 -1.47 -13.72
C LYS A 69 11.91 -2.23 -13.11
N MET A 70 13.05 -2.20 -13.76
CA MET A 70 14.22 -2.89 -13.26
C MET A 70 15.46 -2.08 -13.66
N ASN A 71 16.52 -2.17 -12.85
CA ASN A 71 17.77 -1.51 -13.17
C ASN A 71 18.46 -2.23 -14.35
N GLU A 72 19.48 -1.58 -14.92
CA GLU A 72 20.15 -2.10 -16.11
C GLU A 72 20.73 -3.49 -15.89
N GLU A 73 21.32 -3.70 -14.72
CA GLU A 73 21.96 -4.98 -14.39
C GLU A 73 20.95 -6.06 -14.01
N LYS A 74 19.67 -5.72 -13.92
CA LYS A 74 18.59 -6.63 -13.52
C LYS A 74 18.81 -7.24 -12.14
N GLN A 75 19.40 -6.46 -11.24
CA GLN A 75 19.69 -6.90 -9.87
C GLN A 75 18.71 -6.33 -8.86
N SER A 76 17.94 -5.32 -9.23
CA SER A 76 16.87 -4.76 -8.42
C SER A 76 15.75 -4.24 -9.31
N GLY A 77 14.54 -4.31 -8.83
CA GLY A 77 13.41 -3.84 -9.60
C GLY A 77 12.12 -3.98 -8.83
N ILE A 78 11.06 -3.47 -9.43
CA ILE A 78 9.73 -3.48 -8.84
C ILE A 78 8.71 -3.87 -9.90
N VAL A 79 7.61 -4.42 -9.43
CA VAL A 79 6.40 -4.57 -10.21
C VAL A 79 5.24 -4.07 -9.36
N TYR A 80 4.31 -3.35 -9.96
CA TYR A 80 3.15 -2.87 -9.23
C TYR A 80 1.90 -2.99 -10.11
N GLY A 81 0.77 -3.03 -9.45
CA GLY A 81 -0.51 -3.16 -10.11
C GLY A 81 -1.64 -2.62 -9.26
N TRP A 82 -2.82 -2.62 -9.82
CA TRP A 82 -4.01 -2.04 -9.22
C TRP A 82 -5.16 -3.03 -9.29
N ASN A 83 -6.14 -2.84 -8.42
CA ASN A 83 -7.42 -3.50 -8.64
C ASN A 83 -8.19 -2.77 -9.75
N ARG A 84 -9.29 -3.36 -10.20
CA ARG A 84 -10.05 -2.80 -11.31
C ARG A 84 -10.56 -1.39 -11.02
N ASN A 85 -10.94 -1.12 -9.79
CA ASN A 85 -11.53 0.16 -9.41
C ASN A 85 -10.49 1.24 -9.10
N GLY A 86 -9.21 0.89 -9.05
CA GLY A 86 -8.15 1.84 -8.74
C GLY A 86 -8.11 2.26 -7.27
N THR A 87 -8.73 1.47 -6.39
CA THR A 87 -8.78 1.77 -4.95
C THR A 87 -7.77 0.99 -4.14
N GLU A 88 -7.16 -0.05 -4.73
CA GLU A 88 -6.12 -0.83 -4.09
C GLU A 88 -4.92 -0.92 -5.02
N THR A 89 -3.74 -0.87 -4.44
CA THR A 89 -2.51 -1.05 -5.19
C THR A 89 -1.49 -1.75 -4.32
N ALA A 90 -0.56 -2.41 -4.96
CA ALA A 90 0.61 -2.94 -4.28
C ALA A 90 1.82 -2.87 -5.19
N GLU A 91 2.97 -2.77 -4.57
CA GLU A 91 4.25 -2.79 -5.23
C GLU A 91 5.07 -3.90 -4.61
N ILE A 92 5.68 -4.72 -5.44
CA ILE A 92 6.56 -5.79 -4.97
C ILE A 92 7.93 -5.54 -5.56
N ALA A 93 8.90 -5.39 -4.69
CA ALA A 93 10.29 -5.16 -5.08
C ALA A 93 11.09 -6.43 -4.91
N CYS A 94 12.03 -6.66 -5.82
CA CYS A 94 13.00 -7.75 -5.73
C CYS A 94 14.39 -7.14 -5.67
N ASN A 95 15.21 -7.63 -4.76
CA ASN A 95 16.59 -7.16 -4.61
C ASN A 95 17.49 -8.38 -4.44
N ARG A 96 18.28 -8.65 -5.47
CA ARG A 96 19.09 -9.85 -5.49
C ARG A 96 20.27 -9.78 -4.52
N SER A 97 20.91 -8.63 -4.41
CA SER A 97 22.06 -8.49 -3.51
C SER A 97 21.65 -8.67 -2.05
N LYS A 98 20.44 -8.27 -1.69
CA LYS A 98 19.91 -8.44 -0.33
C LYS A 98 19.19 -9.76 -0.13
N LYS A 99 18.93 -10.50 -1.22
CA LYS A 99 18.16 -11.75 -1.20
C LYS A 99 16.81 -11.54 -0.53
N LYS A 100 16.12 -10.47 -0.93
CA LYS A 100 14.86 -10.07 -0.31
C LYS A 100 13.84 -9.66 -1.36
N SER A 101 12.58 -9.85 -0.98
CA SER A 101 11.44 -9.26 -1.65
C SER A 101 10.70 -8.38 -0.66
N PHE A 102 10.25 -7.22 -1.10
CA PHE A 102 9.54 -6.25 -0.26
C PHE A 102 8.19 -5.97 -0.89
N ILE A 103 7.18 -5.84 -0.06
CA ILE A 103 5.82 -5.58 -0.52
C ILE A 103 5.29 -4.35 0.20
N ALA A 104 4.71 -3.43 -0.55
CA ALA A 104 3.97 -2.30 -0.03
C ALA A 104 2.56 -2.37 -0.61
N TYR A 105 1.57 -2.32 0.25
CA TYR A 105 0.17 -2.44 -0.13
C TYR A 105 -0.61 -1.26 0.43
N ALA A 106 -1.56 -0.77 -0.35
CA ALA A 106 -2.44 0.31 0.08
C ALA A 106 -3.87 0.07 -0.42
N ASP A 107 -4.83 0.34 0.45
CA ASP A 107 -6.26 0.30 0.14
C ASP A 107 -6.85 1.65 0.51
N PHE A 108 -7.37 2.36 -0.49
CA PHE A 108 -7.95 3.69 -0.35
C PHE A 108 -9.46 3.69 -0.45
N SER A 109 -10.10 2.51 -0.47
CA SER A 109 -11.56 2.45 -0.57
C SER A 109 -12.22 2.96 0.70
N ASP A 110 -13.46 3.40 0.58
CA ASP A 110 -14.20 3.94 1.73
C ASP A 110 -14.46 2.87 2.80
N ASP A 111 -14.52 1.62 2.39
CA ASP A 111 -14.73 0.49 3.28
C ASP A 111 -13.42 -0.28 3.53
N ALA A 112 -12.29 0.39 3.39
CA ALA A 112 -10.99 -0.24 3.61
C ALA A 112 -10.90 -0.86 5.00
N ASP A 113 -10.35 -2.04 5.06
CA ASP A 113 -10.11 -2.75 6.31
C ASP A 113 -8.77 -3.46 6.21
N LEU A 114 -8.23 -3.81 7.36
CA LEU A 114 -6.95 -4.51 7.38
C LEU A 114 -7.19 -5.98 6.99
N ILE A 115 -6.99 -6.26 5.72
CA ILE A 115 -7.11 -7.61 5.19
C ILE A 115 -5.75 -8.02 4.64
N TRP A 116 -5.18 -9.05 5.24
CA TRP A 116 -3.87 -9.53 4.82
C TRP A 116 -4.01 -10.30 3.51
N LYS A 117 -3.31 -9.84 2.50
CA LYS A 117 -3.26 -10.54 1.23
C LYS A 117 -2.34 -11.75 1.35
N ASN A 118 -2.56 -12.70 0.49
CA ASN A 118 -1.78 -13.92 0.44
C ASN A 118 -0.74 -13.81 -0.69
N TRP A 119 0.36 -13.18 -0.36
CA TRP A 119 1.44 -12.98 -1.32
C TRP A 119 2.27 -14.26 -1.51
#